data_affd8852700958e9514e3bceaccee71d
#
_entry.id   affd8852700958e9514e3bceaccee71d
#
_cell.length_a   1.000
_cell.length_b   1.000
_cell.length_c   1.000
_cell.angle_alpha   90.00
_cell.angle_beta   90.00
_cell.angle_gamma   90.00
#
_symmetry.space_group_name_H-M   'P 1'
#
loop_
_entity.id
_entity.type
_entity.pdbx_description
1 polymer ?
#
loop_
_entity_poly.entity_id
_entity_poly.type
_entity_poly.pdbx_seq_one_letter_code
_entity_poly.pdbx_strand_id
1 'polypeptide(L)'
;KKASPSMGKIKMTMELTDRIDEYNESVDAISCLTEEDHFLGNTEYFKEIRKISPLPMIRKDFIIDPYQIYEAKVIGADCILLIAAILSDDQMKEYDKLAAKLGMDVLVEIHDEEEMERVLKIHPKIIGVNNRNLKDFTISLENTKRLRPMVPEGTVFVSESGVTTKEHIAFLKECKVDALLIGGAFMLSEHPKELAADWKALYDKN
;
A
#
# COMPACT_ATOMS: atom_id res chain seq x y z
N LYS A 1 4.81 0.17 -10.51
CA LYS A 1 3.52 -0.17 -11.12
C LYS A 1 3.53 0.20 -12.59
N LYS A 2 3.49 -0.80 -13.48
CA LYS A 2 3.50 -0.58 -14.95
C LYS A 2 2.12 -0.69 -15.59
N ALA A 3 1.16 -1.27 -14.88
CA ALA A 3 -0.23 -1.38 -15.31
C ALA A 3 -1.20 -1.42 -14.11
N SER A 4 -2.48 -1.32 -14.37
CA SER A 4 -3.54 -1.66 -13.44
C SER A 4 -4.82 -2.02 -14.19
N PRO A 5 -5.71 -2.85 -13.61
CA PRO A 5 -6.97 -3.23 -14.24
C PRO A 5 -7.83 -2.04 -14.66
N SER A 6 -7.78 -0.93 -13.92
CA SER A 6 -8.59 0.27 -14.18
C SER A 6 -7.95 1.29 -15.13
N MET A 7 -6.63 1.26 -15.32
CA MET A 7 -5.90 2.25 -16.14
C MET A 7 -5.20 1.63 -17.35
N GLY A 8 -5.17 0.29 -17.44
CA GLY A 8 -4.38 -0.41 -18.44
C GLY A 8 -2.87 -0.18 -18.23
N LYS A 9 -2.11 -0.20 -19.33
CA LYS A 9 -0.66 0.08 -19.29
C LYS A 9 -0.40 1.56 -18.96
N ILE A 10 0.47 1.80 -17.99
CA ILE A 10 0.88 3.15 -17.57
C ILE A 10 2.17 3.47 -18.31
N LYS A 11 2.13 4.54 -19.11
CA LYS A 11 3.34 5.06 -19.77
C LYS A 11 4.20 5.71 -18.68
N MET A 12 5.39 5.16 -18.46
CA MET A 12 6.36 5.76 -17.56
C MET A 12 6.89 7.06 -18.15
N THR A 13 6.93 8.10 -17.36
CA THR A 13 7.42 9.43 -17.73
C THR A 13 8.92 9.61 -17.44
N MET A 14 9.49 8.67 -16.69
CA MET A 14 10.87 8.74 -16.19
C MET A 14 11.45 7.34 -16.04
N GLU A 15 12.75 7.19 -16.11
CA GLU A 15 13.44 5.91 -15.86
C GLU A 15 13.26 5.45 -14.41
N LEU A 16 13.39 4.14 -14.19
CA LEU A 16 13.13 3.56 -12.86
C LEU A 16 14.09 4.11 -11.81
N THR A 17 15.38 4.21 -12.13
CA THR A 17 16.42 4.71 -11.22
C THR A 17 16.14 6.14 -10.79
N ASP A 18 15.89 7.04 -11.74
CA ASP A 18 15.62 8.45 -11.46
C ASP A 18 14.39 8.62 -10.58
N ARG A 19 13.35 7.81 -10.83
CA ARG A 19 12.14 7.81 -10.01
C ARG A 19 12.39 7.33 -8.59
N ILE A 20 13.23 6.32 -8.42
CA ILE A 20 13.57 5.82 -7.08
C ILE A 20 14.43 6.81 -6.33
N ASP A 21 15.35 7.50 -7.00
CA ASP A 21 16.14 8.56 -6.38
C ASP A 21 15.25 9.68 -5.84
N GLU A 22 14.25 10.12 -6.63
CA GLU A 22 13.27 11.11 -6.13
C GLU A 22 12.43 10.57 -4.95
N TYR A 23 12.05 9.28 -4.96
CA TYR A 23 11.32 8.67 -3.85
C TYR A 23 12.19 8.58 -2.60
N ASN A 24 13.46 8.20 -2.71
CA ASN A 24 14.38 8.12 -1.58
C ASN A 24 14.49 9.43 -0.80
N GLU A 25 14.28 10.56 -1.47
CA GLU A 25 14.35 11.90 -0.86
C GLU A 25 12.99 12.43 -0.38
N SER A 26 11.88 11.79 -0.72
CA SER A 26 10.55 12.44 -0.54
C SER A 26 9.48 11.58 0.11
N VAL A 27 9.59 10.24 0.07
CA VAL A 27 8.59 9.36 0.68
C VAL A 27 9.17 8.57 1.86
N ASP A 28 8.31 7.96 2.67
CA ASP A 28 8.74 7.26 3.89
C ASP A 28 8.90 5.76 3.68
N ALA A 29 8.23 5.20 2.65
CA ALA A 29 8.31 3.80 2.25
C ALA A 29 7.94 3.63 0.77
N ILE A 30 8.34 2.52 0.17
CA ILE A 30 8.05 2.19 -1.23
C ILE A 30 7.14 0.97 -1.32
N SER A 31 6.07 1.08 -2.09
CA SER A 31 5.23 -0.05 -2.46
C SER A 31 5.61 -0.55 -3.85
N CYS A 32 6.12 -1.78 -3.93
CA CYS A 32 6.51 -2.42 -5.17
C CYS A 32 5.58 -3.61 -5.50
N LEU A 33 4.94 -3.53 -6.67
CA LEU A 33 4.10 -4.63 -7.18
C LEU A 33 4.97 -5.75 -7.76
N THR A 34 4.70 -6.98 -7.32
CA THR A 34 5.33 -8.19 -7.85
C THR A 34 4.35 -9.07 -8.63
N GLU A 35 3.07 -8.76 -8.62
CA GLU A 35 2.05 -9.44 -9.39
C GLU A 35 2.24 -9.18 -10.90
N GLU A 36 2.32 -10.26 -11.70
CA GLU A 36 2.79 -10.19 -13.09
C GLU A 36 1.64 -9.99 -14.08
N ASP A 37 0.50 -10.62 -13.87
CA ASP A 37 -0.57 -10.72 -14.88
C ASP A 37 -1.36 -9.42 -15.05
N HIS A 38 -1.74 -8.77 -13.94
CA HIS A 38 -2.64 -7.61 -13.94
C HIS A 38 -1.91 -6.28 -13.77
N PHE A 39 -0.80 -6.28 -13.03
CA PHE A 39 -0.05 -5.07 -12.71
C PHE A 39 1.30 -4.96 -13.40
N LEU A 40 1.71 -5.99 -14.14
CA LEU A 40 2.98 -6.10 -14.83
C LEU A 40 4.18 -5.83 -13.89
N GLY A 41 4.06 -6.29 -12.66
CA GLY A 41 5.15 -6.33 -11.67
C GLY A 41 6.02 -7.54 -11.89
N ASN A 42 7.09 -7.68 -11.13
CA ASN A 42 7.84 -8.92 -10.93
C ASN A 42 8.83 -8.78 -9.77
N THR A 43 9.36 -9.89 -9.31
CA THR A 43 10.31 -9.95 -8.20
C THR A 43 11.68 -9.34 -8.56
N GLU A 44 12.09 -9.36 -9.82
CA GLU A 44 13.35 -8.75 -10.26
C GLU A 44 13.31 -7.23 -10.11
N TYR A 45 12.19 -6.57 -10.45
CA TYR A 45 12.03 -5.14 -10.19
C TYR A 45 12.12 -4.81 -8.70
N PHE A 46 11.56 -5.68 -7.85
CA PHE A 46 11.67 -5.50 -6.41
C PHE A 46 13.13 -5.52 -5.96
N LYS A 47 13.91 -6.53 -6.42
CA LYS A 47 15.33 -6.66 -6.10
C LYS A 47 16.17 -5.51 -6.65
N GLU A 48 15.84 -5.01 -7.85
CA GLU A 48 16.52 -3.84 -8.44
C GLU A 48 16.28 -2.60 -7.57
N ILE A 49 15.03 -2.31 -7.19
CA ILE A 49 14.71 -1.18 -6.32
C ILE A 49 15.38 -1.34 -4.96
N ARG A 50 15.37 -2.55 -4.38
CA ARG A 50 16.00 -2.81 -3.09
C ARG A 50 17.50 -2.50 -3.05
N LYS A 51 18.21 -2.65 -4.18
CA LYS A 51 19.64 -2.32 -4.28
C LYS A 51 19.93 -0.82 -4.22
N ILE A 52 19.01 0.02 -4.67
CA ILE A 52 19.18 1.47 -4.82
C ILE A 52 18.34 2.29 -3.82
N SER A 53 17.47 1.65 -3.04
CA SER A 53 16.66 2.34 -2.03
C SER A 53 16.94 1.81 -0.61
N PRO A 54 17.25 2.69 0.35
CA PRO A 54 17.35 2.34 1.76
C PRO A 54 15.99 2.30 2.47
N LEU A 55 14.92 2.81 1.83
CA LEU A 55 13.60 2.94 2.45
C LEU A 55 12.96 1.58 2.71
N PRO A 56 12.08 1.46 3.71
CA PRO A 56 11.24 0.28 3.89
C PRO A 56 10.43 -0.02 2.63
N MET A 57 10.33 -1.30 2.28
CA MET A 57 9.63 -1.73 1.07
C MET A 57 8.54 -2.75 1.38
N ILE A 58 7.31 -2.49 0.88
CA ILE A 58 6.22 -3.45 0.90
C ILE A 58 6.16 -4.24 -0.41
N ARG A 59 6.13 -5.58 -0.31
CA ARG A 59 5.73 -6.44 -1.43
C ARG A 59 4.21 -6.35 -1.61
N LYS A 60 3.77 -5.73 -2.69
CA LYS A 60 2.35 -5.64 -3.04
C LYS A 60 2.02 -6.73 -4.05
N ASP A 61 1.34 -7.78 -3.58
CA ASP A 61 1.00 -8.99 -4.34
C ASP A 61 -0.25 -9.63 -3.74
N PHE A 62 -0.86 -10.57 -4.45
CA PHE A 62 -1.90 -11.46 -3.90
C PHE A 62 -1.24 -12.62 -3.15
N ILE A 63 -1.02 -12.46 -1.86
CA ILE A 63 -0.39 -13.49 -1.02
C ILE A 63 -1.47 -14.48 -0.58
N ILE A 64 -1.41 -15.69 -1.11
CA ILE A 64 -2.36 -16.77 -0.87
C ILE A 64 -1.69 -18.08 -0.42
N ASP A 65 -0.35 -18.11 -0.42
CA ASP A 65 0.46 -19.26 -0.04
C ASP A 65 1.63 -18.83 0.85
N PRO A 66 1.97 -19.57 1.92
CA PRO A 66 3.11 -19.28 2.78
C PRO A 66 4.45 -19.15 2.05
N TYR A 67 4.63 -19.86 0.94
CA TYR A 67 5.82 -19.74 0.09
C TYR A 67 6.09 -18.29 -0.32
N GLN A 68 5.04 -17.53 -0.68
CA GLN A 68 5.18 -16.14 -1.10
C GLN A 68 5.69 -15.24 0.03
N ILE A 69 5.45 -15.60 1.30
CA ILE A 69 5.95 -14.87 2.48
C ILE A 69 7.45 -15.12 2.66
N TYR A 70 7.91 -16.36 2.50
CA TYR A 70 9.34 -16.67 2.48
C TYR A 70 10.05 -15.99 1.31
N GLU A 71 9.45 -16.02 0.13
CA GLU A 71 9.97 -15.34 -1.04
C GLU A 71 10.06 -13.82 -0.81
N ALA A 72 9.05 -13.19 -0.21
CA ALA A 72 9.08 -11.78 0.15
C ALA A 72 10.29 -11.43 1.01
N LYS A 73 10.60 -12.27 2.02
CA LYS A 73 11.80 -12.08 2.84
C LYS A 73 13.08 -12.22 2.03
N VAL A 74 13.18 -13.20 1.16
CA VAL A 74 14.37 -13.45 0.32
C VAL A 74 14.64 -12.31 -0.64
N ILE A 75 13.61 -11.70 -1.21
CA ILE A 75 13.78 -10.54 -2.11
C ILE A 75 14.02 -9.23 -1.37
N GLY A 76 13.97 -9.22 -0.02
CA GLY A 76 14.30 -8.07 0.81
C GLY A 76 13.11 -7.18 1.17
N ALA A 77 11.90 -7.73 1.25
CA ALA A 77 10.74 -7.00 1.74
C ALA A 77 10.82 -6.76 3.24
N ASP A 78 10.39 -5.58 3.68
CA ASP A 78 10.22 -5.20 5.08
C ASP A 78 8.77 -5.38 5.53
N CYS A 79 7.84 -5.37 4.58
CA CYS A 79 6.41 -5.51 4.81
C CYS A 79 5.76 -6.33 3.68
N ILE A 80 4.69 -7.06 4.01
CA ILE A 80 3.84 -7.76 3.04
C ILE A 80 2.41 -7.25 3.10
N LEU A 81 1.65 -7.50 2.03
CA LEU A 81 0.22 -7.24 1.96
C LEU A 81 -0.58 -8.51 2.23
N LEU A 82 -1.51 -8.47 3.17
CA LEU A 82 -2.56 -9.48 3.32
C LEU A 82 -3.92 -8.85 3.03
N ILE A 83 -4.71 -9.47 2.17
CA ILE A 83 -6.00 -8.93 1.73
C ILE A 83 -7.14 -9.75 2.34
N ALA A 84 -7.96 -9.13 3.19
CA ALA A 84 -9.03 -9.83 3.91
C ALA A 84 -10.07 -10.46 2.97
N ALA A 85 -10.32 -9.84 1.81
CA ALA A 85 -11.29 -10.33 0.82
C ALA A 85 -10.93 -11.70 0.23
N ILE A 86 -9.64 -12.08 0.20
CA ILE A 86 -9.18 -13.32 -0.44
C ILE A 86 -8.63 -14.36 0.54
N LEU A 87 -8.53 -14.02 1.83
CA LEU A 87 -7.98 -14.90 2.86
C LEU A 87 -9.05 -15.28 3.89
N SER A 88 -8.98 -16.50 4.39
CA SER A 88 -9.74 -16.91 5.59
C SER A 88 -9.13 -16.31 6.85
N ASP A 89 -9.88 -16.30 7.96
CA ASP A 89 -9.40 -15.82 9.26
C ASP A 89 -8.17 -16.61 9.73
N ASP A 90 -8.16 -17.92 9.50
CA ASP A 90 -7.02 -18.79 9.86
C ASP A 90 -5.79 -18.49 9.01
N GLN A 91 -5.94 -18.28 7.69
CA GLN A 91 -4.84 -17.88 6.81
C GLN A 91 -4.26 -16.53 7.21
N MET A 92 -5.11 -15.52 7.47
CA MET A 92 -4.63 -14.20 7.90
C MET A 92 -3.80 -14.31 9.18
N LYS A 93 -4.29 -15.09 10.18
CA LYS A 93 -3.58 -15.30 11.44
C LYS A 93 -2.27 -16.08 11.29
N GLU A 94 -2.25 -17.08 10.43
CA GLU A 94 -1.05 -17.88 10.15
C GLU A 94 -0.01 -17.03 9.44
N TYR A 95 -0.41 -16.29 8.40
CA TYR A 95 0.48 -15.49 7.57
C TYR A 95 1.06 -14.28 8.33
N ASP A 96 0.25 -13.63 9.16
CA ASP A 96 0.72 -12.56 10.05
C ASP A 96 1.81 -13.08 11.00
N LYS A 97 1.58 -14.23 11.66
CA LYS A 97 2.58 -14.85 12.53
C LYS A 97 3.84 -15.25 11.79
N LEU A 98 3.72 -15.76 10.56
CA LEU A 98 4.85 -16.16 9.75
C LEU A 98 5.68 -14.93 9.35
N ALA A 99 5.03 -13.86 8.89
CA ALA A 99 5.70 -12.60 8.58
C ALA A 99 6.46 -12.05 9.78
N ALA A 100 5.81 -12.02 10.96
CA ALA A 100 6.43 -11.58 12.21
C ALA A 100 7.67 -12.43 12.59
N LYS A 101 7.63 -13.77 12.44
CA LYS A 101 8.78 -14.64 12.67
C LYS A 101 9.95 -14.33 11.72
N LEU A 102 9.66 -13.90 10.51
CA LEU A 102 10.65 -13.52 9.52
C LEU A 102 11.11 -12.06 9.66
N GLY A 103 10.58 -11.33 10.65
CA GLY A 103 10.93 -9.93 10.91
C GLY A 103 10.40 -8.98 9.84
N MET A 104 9.20 -9.24 9.33
CA MET A 104 8.45 -8.37 8.43
C MET A 104 7.18 -7.88 9.09
N ASP A 105 6.79 -6.64 8.79
CA ASP A 105 5.48 -6.10 9.13
C ASP A 105 4.42 -6.57 8.11
N VAL A 106 3.16 -6.37 8.48
CA VAL A 106 2.01 -6.76 7.65
C VAL A 106 1.06 -5.59 7.54
N LEU A 107 0.76 -5.18 6.31
CA LEU A 107 -0.36 -4.30 5.98
C LEU A 107 -1.57 -5.19 5.66
N VAL A 108 -2.61 -5.13 6.51
CA VAL A 108 -3.84 -5.89 6.26
C VAL A 108 -4.85 -5.00 5.56
N GLU A 109 -5.12 -5.29 4.29
CA GLU A 109 -6.05 -4.53 3.44
C GLU A 109 -7.49 -4.99 3.64
N ILE A 110 -8.39 -4.02 3.81
CA ILE A 110 -9.83 -4.21 3.95
C ILE A 110 -10.63 -3.28 3.03
N HIS A 111 -11.91 -3.62 2.78
CA HIS A 111 -12.80 -2.86 1.91
C HIS A 111 -14.11 -2.44 2.60
N ASP A 112 -14.53 -3.14 3.63
CA ASP A 112 -15.81 -2.91 4.32
C ASP A 112 -15.75 -3.27 5.81
N GLU A 113 -16.88 -3.10 6.50
CA GLU A 113 -17.04 -3.38 7.92
C GLU A 113 -16.92 -4.86 8.27
N GLU A 114 -17.43 -5.74 7.41
CA GLU A 114 -17.37 -7.19 7.65
C GLU A 114 -15.90 -7.68 7.63
N GLU A 115 -15.13 -7.20 6.67
CA GLU A 115 -13.69 -7.47 6.61
C GLU A 115 -12.95 -6.86 7.81
N MET A 116 -13.32 -5.63 8.22
CA MET A 116 -12.75 -4.99 9.41
C MET A 116 -13.00 -5.83 10.67
N GLU A 117 -14.22 -6.28 10.91
CA GLU A 117 -14.56 -7.13 12.07
C GLU A 117 -13.76 -8.44 12.10
N ARG A 118 -13.49 -9.02 10.93
CA ARG A 118 -12.65 -10.22 10.80
C ARG A 118 -11.18 -9.91 11.14
N VAL A 119 -10.67 -8.82 10.59
CA VAL A 119 -9.27 -8.40 10.75
C VAL A 119 -8.95 -7.99 12.19
N LEU A 120 -9.87 -7.35 12.88
CA LEU A 120 -9.69 -6.97 14.29
C LEU A 120 -9.43 -8.16 15.23
N LYS A 121 -9.85 -9.37 14.87
CA LYS A 121 -9.61 -10.59 15.67
C LYS A 121 -8.15 -11.03 15.71
N ILE A 122 -7.34 -10.59 14.73
CA ILE A 122 -5.91 -10.90 14.68
C ILE A 122 -5.04 -9.80 15.29
N HIS A 123 -5.63 -8.69 15.75
CA HIS A 123 -4.95 -7.54 16.35
C HIS A 123 -3.83 -6.98 15.47
N PRO A 124 -4.11 -6.57 14.23
CA PRO A 124 -3.09 -6.11 13.29
C PRO A 124 -2.45 -4.81 13.76
N LYS A 125 -1.16 -4.64 13.46
CA LYS A 125 -0.45 -3.39 13.73
C LYS A 125 -0.78 -2.30 12.71
N ILE A 126 -1.06 -2.70 11.46
CA ILE A 126 -1.30 -1.80 10.33
C ILE A 126 -2.54 -2.29 9.58
N ILE A 127 -3.53 -1.43 9.44
CA ILE A 127 -4.74 -1.68 8.65
C ILE A 127 -4.76 -0.71 7.48
N GLY A 128 -4.95 -1.23 6.26
CA GLY A 128 -5.15 -0.45 5.05
C GLY A 128 -6.61 -0.50 4.60
N VAL A 129 -7.23 0.65 4.38
CA VAL A 129 -8.53 0.74 3.73
C VAL A 129 -8.34 1.02 2.25
N ASN A 130 -8.75 0.07 1.41
CA ASN A 130 -8.75 0.28 -0.03
C ASN A 130 -10.05 0.98 -0.45
N ASN A 131 -9.93 2.23 -0.90
CA ASN A 131 -11.06 3.03 -1.37
C ASN A 131 -11.60 2.58 -2.73
N ARG A 132 -10.96 1.62 -3.37
CA ARG A 132 -11.42 1.03 -4.63
C ARG A 132 -12.28 -0.18 -4.35
N ASN A 133 -13.51 -0.15 -4.84
CA ASN A 133 -14.37 -1.33 -4.88
C ASN A 133 -13.81 -2.32 -5.90
N LEU A 134 -13.54 -3.55 -5.48
CA LEU A 134 -12.96 -4.58 -6.36
C LEU A 134 -13.98 -5.18 -7.35
N LYS A 135 -15.28 -4.94 -7.18
CA LYS A 135 -16.34 -5.49 -8.04
C LYS A 135 -16.58 -4.63 -9.28
N ASP A 136 -16.56 -3.31 -9.12
CA ASP A 136 -16.89 -2.34 -10.19
C ASP A 136 -15.79 -1.30 -10.43
N PHE A 137 -14.70 -1.35 -9.68
CA PHE A 137 -13.55 -0.44 -9.71
C PHE A 137 -13.87 1.03 -9.39
N THR A 138 -15.05 1.32 -8.87
CA THR A 138 -15.37 2.67 -8.36
C THR A 138 -14.47 3.02 -7.18
N ILE A 139 -14.19 4.31 -7.01
CA ILE A 139 -13.32 4.81 -5.93
C ILE A 139 -14.09 5.84 -5.13
N SER A 140 -14.08 5.70 -3.80
CA SER A 140 -14.65 6.67 -2.89
C SER A 140 -13.82 6.76 -1.59
N LEU A 141 -13.30 7.94 -1.31
CA LEU A 141 -12.56 8.22 -0.06
C LEU A 141 -13.48 8.19 1.18
N GLU A 142 -14.81 8.27 0.98
CA GLU A 142 -15.78 8.08 2.05
C GLU A 142 -15.65 6.71 2.72
N ASN A 143 -15.09 5.71 2.03
CA ASN A 143 -14.79 4.41 2.61
C ASN A 143 -13.80 4.53 3.79
N THR A 144 -12.72 5.29 3.60
CA THR A 144 -11.77 5.59 4.69
C THR A 144 -12.46 6.28 5.86
N LYS A 145 -13.28 7.32 5.60
CA LYS A 145 -14.01 8.05 6.64
C LYS A 145 -14.97 7.16 7.42
N ARG A 146 -15.70 6.30 6.72
CA ARG A 146 -16.70 5.37 7.28
C ARG A 146 -16.06 4.32 8.18
N LEU A 147 -14.89 3.80 7.80
CA LEU A 147 -14.21 2.73 8.54
C LEU A 147 -13.28 3.23 9.65
N ARG A 148 -12.87 4.51 9.62
CA ARG A 148 -11.97 5.09 10.63
C ARG A 148 -12.42 4.86 12.08
N PRO A 149 -13.72 5.01 12.45
CA PRO A 149 -14.16 4.82 13.82
C PRO A 149 -13.97 3.41 14.38
N MET A 150 -13.79 2.41 13.51
CA MET A 150 -13.58 1.01 13.91
C MET A 150 -12.12 0.68 14.20
N VAL A 151 -11.18 1.55 13.78
CA VAL A 151 -9.74 1.31 13.93
C VAL A 151 -9.33 1.52 15.39
N PRO A 152 -8.74 0.52 16.07
CA PRO A 152 -8.30 0.65 17.46
C PRO A 152 -7.18 1.70 17.63
N GLU A 153 -7.13 2.28 18.82
CA GLU A 153 -6.02 3.14 19.20
C GLU A 153 -4.68 2.35 19.17
N GLY A 154 -3.64 2.98 18.64
CA GLY A 154 -2.33 2.36 18.48
C GLY A 154 -2.15 1.50 17.22
N THR A 155 -3.22 1.28 16.43
CA THR A 155 -3.13 0.66 15.11
C THR A 155 -2.86 1.73 14.05
N VAL A 156 -1.83 1.55 13.23
CA VAL A 156 -1.54 2.43 12.09
C VAL A 156 -2.62 2.28 11.03
N PHE A 157 -3.25 3.38 10.65
CA PHE A 157 -4.34 3.41 9.70
C PHE A 157 -3.91 4.02 8.37
N VAL A 158 -3.94 3.22 7.31
CA VAL A 158 -3.50 3.59 5.97
C VAL A 158 -4.70 3.75 5.04
N SER A 159 -4.76 4.84 4.28
CA SER A 159 -5.73 4.99 3.19
C SER A 159 -5.07 4.66 1.86
N GLU A 160 -5.68 3.75 1.10
CA GLU A 160 -5.17 3.26 -0.18
C GLU A 160 -6.13 3.60 -1.33
N SER A 161 -5.57 3.91 -2.47
CA SER A 161 -6.29 4.27 -3.70
C SER A 161 -7.05 5.60 -3.64
N GLY A 162 -7.21 6.24 -4.80
CA GLY A 162 -8.09 7.40 -4.97
C GLY A 162 -7.49 8.76 -4.70
N VAL A 163 -6.29 8.83 -4.14
CA VAL A 163 -5.63 10.12 -3.87
C VAL A 163 -5.03 10.67 -5.17
N THR A 164 -5.57 11.81 -5.64
CA THR A 164 -5.16 12.45 -6.90
C THR A 164 -5.08 13.97 -6.82
N THR A 165 -5.62 14.59 -5.77
CA THR A 165 -5.67 16.05 -5.62
C THR A 165 -5.33 16.49 -4.19
N LYS A 166 -5.09 17.80 -4.03
CA LYS A 166 -4.83 18.41 -2.71
C LYS A 166 -6.06 18.36 -1.78
N GLU A 167 -7.25 18.43 -2.34
CA GLU A 167 -8.51 18.31 -1.60
C GLU A 167 -8.66 16.91 -1.00
N HIS A 168 -8.21 15.87 -1.71
CA HIS A 168 -8.18 14.51 -1.19
C HIS A 168 -7.22 14.39 0.02
N ILE A 169 -6.08 15.07 -0.01
CA ILE A 169 -5.15 15.11 1.14
C ILE A 169 -5.81 15.79 2.34
N ALA A 170 -6.45 16.95 2.13
CA ALA A 170 -7.16 17.66 3.21
C ALA A 170 -8.28 16.80 3.82
N PHE A 171 -9.08 16.15 2.98
CA PHE A 171 -10.13 15.24 3.43
C PHE A 171 -9.58 14.07 4.28
N LEU A 172 -8.51 13.42 3.83
CA LEU A 172 -7.91 12.28 4.53
C LEU A 172 -7.21 12.71 5.84
N LYS A 173 -6.70 13.93 5.90
CA LYS A 173 -6.22 14.53 7.14
C LYS A 173 -7.35 14.66 8.17
N GLU A 174 -8.52 15.15 7.76
CA GLU A 174 -9.71 15.21 8.63
C GLU A 174 -10.14 13.82 9.12
N CYS A 175 -9.94 12.80 8.28
CA CYS A 175 -10.18 11.40 8.66
C CYS A 175 -9.12 10.84 9.64
N LYS A 176 -8.06 11.59 9.95
CA LYS A 176 -6.98 11.17 10.87
C LYS A 176 -6.36 9.83 10.46
N VAL A 177 -6.01 9.68 9.18
CA VAL A 177 -5.21 8.55 8.72
C VAL A 177 -3.75 8.77 9.12
N ASP A 178 -3.00 7.70 9.35
CA ASP A 178 -1.58 7.81 9.73
C ASP A 178 -0.66 7.80 8.52
N ALA A 179 -1.10 7.17 7.41
CA ALA A 179 -0.32 7.09 6.18
C ALA A 179 -1.22 6.97 4.94
N LEU A 180 -0.65 7.31 3.77
CA LEU A 180 -1.30 7.23 2.48
C LEU A 180 -0.50 6.33 1.54
N LEU A 181 -1.14 5.32 0.94
CA LEU A 181 -0.55 4.50 -0.10
C LEU A 181 -1.00 5.01 -1.46
N ILE A 182 -0.11 5.71 -2.16
CA ILE A 182 -0.40 6.43 -3.39
C ILE A 182 0.41 5.85 -4.55
N GLY A 183 -0.28 5.31 -5.57
CA GLY A 183 0.40 4.77 -6.75
C GLY A 183 0.20 5.61 -8.01
N GLY A 184 -1.05 5.85 -8.39
CA GLY A 184 -1.38 6.45 -9.69
C GLY A 184 -0.81 7.86 -9.88
N ALA A 185 -1.06 8.75 -8.94
CA ALA A 185 -0.59 10.13 -9.01
C ALA A 185 0.94 10.24 -9.13
N PHE A 186 1.67 9.49 -8.31
CA PHE A 186 3.13 9.47 -8.36
C PHE A 186 3.68 8.86 -9.65
N MET A 187 3.04 7.81 -10.17
CA MET A 187 3.49 7.18 -11.43
C MET A 187 3.27 8.05 -12.66
N LEU A 188 2.29 8.94 -12.63
CA LEU A 188 1.97 9.88 -13.72
C LEU A 188 2.71 11.22 -13.58
N SER A 189 3.24 11.52 -12.41
CA SER A 189 3.98 12.77 -12.18
C SER A 189 5.33 12.74 -12.89
N GLU A 190 5.69 13.87 -13.49
CA GLU A 190 7.05 14.15 -14.01
C GLU A 190 7.98 14.62 -12.88
N HIS A 191 7.41 15.07 -11.74
CA HIS A 191 8.14 15.57 -10.56
C HIS A 191 7.57 14.96 -9.28
N PRO A 192 7.73 13.63 -9.05
CA PRO A 192 7.12 12.96 -7.89
C PRO A 192 7.67 13.45 -6.55
N LYS A 193 8.93 13.90 -6.48
CA LYS A 193 9.52 14.50 -5.29
C LYS A 193 8.80 15.79 -4.87
N GLU A 194 8.58 16.70 -5.81
CA GLU A 194 7.86 17.95 -5.54
C GLU A 194 6.41 17.68 -5.13
N LEU A 195 5.76 16.74 -5.82
CA LEU A 195 4.40 16.34 -5.49
C LEU A 195 4.30 15.78 -4.07
N ALA A 196 5.24 14.92 -3.66
CA ALA A 196 5.31 14.37 -2.32
C ALA A 196 5.53 15.45 -1.27
N ALA A 197 6.48 16.36 -1.50
CA ALA A 197 6.76 17.47 -0.59
C ALA A 197 5.55 18.37 -0.40
N ASP A 198 4.87 18.73 -1.49
CA ASP A 198 3.65 19.52 -1.47
C ASP A 198 2.54 18.87 -0.63
N TRP A 199 2.33 17.55 -0.83
CA TRP A 199 1.27 16.83 -0.14
C TRP A 199 1.60 16.58 1.33
N LYS A 200 2.85 16.27 1.67
CA LYS A 200 3.31 16.23 3.07
C LYS A 200 3.11 17.55 3.78
N ALA A 201 3.51 18.66 3.15
CA ALA A 201 3.35 19.99 3.73
C ALA A 201 1.86 20.36 3.99
N LEU A 202 0.93 19.87 3.18
CA LEU A 202 -0.51 20.04 3.43
C LEU A 202 -1.00 19.16 4.59
N TYR A 203 -0.46 17.96 4.69
CA TYR A 203 -0.82 17.02 5.76
C TYR A 203 -0.32 17.51 7.12
N ASP A 204 0.91 18.01 7.20
CA ASP A 204 1.58 18.45 8.43
C ASP A 204 1.13 19.83 8.94
N LYS A 205 0.58 20.71 8.08
CA LYS A 205 0.06 22.00 8.52
C LYS A 205 -1.10 21.82 9.51
N ASN A 206 -0.93 22.33 10.72
CA ASN A 206 -1.98 22.44 11.75
C ASN A 206 -3.09 23.40 11.34
#